data_d4631126a9ff8703f0b9aa8e4a3b0955
#
_entry.id   d4631126a9ff8703f0b9aa8e4a3b0955
#
_cell.length_a   1.000
_cell.length_b   1.000
_cell.length_c   1.000
_cell.angle_alpha   90.00
_cell.angle_beta   90.00
_cell.angle_gamma   90.00
#
_symmetry.space_group_name_H-M   'P 1'
#
loop_
_entity.id
_entity.type
_entity.pdbx_description
1 polymer ?
#
loop_
_entity_poly.entity_id
_entity_poly.type
_entity_poly.pdbx_seq_one_letter_code
_entity_poly.pdbx_strand_id
1 'polypeptide(L)'
;MIPIKNPKEIEKMRQSCRSASDILDRVRELIRPGITTREVDEAAADFMSEAHVKSAFLGYRLGHRVFPGNICISLNDEVVHGIGSKRRIQYGDIVKLDIGVIQDGWVGDNATTVPVGIIDERTDQLLRVTENALVRAIGVAYEGRRVGDICAEIEDEARRSGFSVVREFVGHGVGRKMHEEPQIPNYGKRGSGPKLKAGMTLAIEPMINIGASEVRLLADGWTVRTADGMPSAHFEHTVLITRDEPEILTWRAKTQLK
;
A
#
# COMPACT_ATOMS: atom_id res chain seq x y z
N MET A 1 17.40 -7.47 -12.85
CA MET A 1 17.33 -8.84 -12.27
C MET A 1 16.48 -8.73 -10.99
N ILE A 2 15.51 -9.61 -10.80
CA ILE A 2 14.66 -9.63 -9.59
C ILE A 2 15.48 -10.18 -8.42
N PRO A 3 15.62 -9.44 -7.30
CA PRO A 3 16.38 -9.89 -6.14
C PRO A 3 15.73 -11.09 -5.45
N ILE A 4 16.54 -12.07 -5.06
CA ILE A 4 16.13 -13.20 -4.22
C ILE A 4 16.84 -13.05 -2.88
N LYS A 5 16.07 -12.94 -1.80
CA LYS A 5 16.59 -12.76 -0.45
C LYS A 5 16.97 -14.11 0.16
N ASN A 6 18.14 -14.17 0.78
CA ASN A 6 18.57 -15.32 1.57
C ASN A 6 17.90 -15.30 2.97
N PRO A 7 17.99 -16.39 3.78
CA PRO A 7 17.32 -16.46 5.09
C PRO A 7 17.65 -15.32 6.06
N LYS A 8 18.89 -14.82 6.07
CA LYS A 8 19.30 -13.69 6.93
C LYS A 8 18.68 -12.37 6.46
N GLU A 9 18.55 -12.20 5.15
CA GLU A 9 17.91 -11.02 4.55
C GLU A 9 16.40 -11.04 4.75
N ILE A 10 15.78 -12.23 4.66
CA ILE A 10 14.35 -12.40 4.95
C ILE A 10 14.03 -12.00 6.39
N GLU A 11 14.89 -12.38 7.37
CA GLU A 11 14.66 -11.98 8.75
C GLU A 11 14.72 -10.45 8.94
N LYS A 12 15.62 -9.77 8.22
CA LYS A 12 15.66 -8.30 8.21
C LYS A 12 14.42 -7.68 7.56
N MET A 13 13.91 -8.28 6.49
CA MET A 13 12.63 -7.90 5.89
C MET A 13 11.48 -8.05 6.89
N ARG A 14 11.41 -9.15 7.63
CA ARG A 14 10.40 -9.35 8.67
C ARG A 14 10.45 -8.25 9.74
N GLN A 15 11.65 -7.85 10.16
CA GLN A 15 11.82 -6.79 11.17
C GLN A 15 11.31 -5.45 10.65
N SER A 16 11.74 -5.01 9.46
CA SER A 16 11.28 -3.75 8.89
C SER A 16 9.78 -3.74 8.59
N CYS A 17 9.22 -4.85 8.09
CA CYS A 17 7.80 -4.99 7.84
C CYS A 17 6.96 -4.95 9.13
N ARG A 18 7.44 -5.55 10.23
CA ARG A 18 6.78 -5.43 11.54
C ARG A 18 6.76 -3.98 12.01
N SER A 19 7.89 -3.26 11.90
CA SER A 19 7.94 -1.84 12.27
C SER A 19 6.99 -1.00 11.42
N ALA A 20 6.91 -1.25 10.10
CA ALA A 20 5.94 -0.57 9.24
C ALA A 20 4.50 -0.82 9.69
N SER A 21 4.15 -2.09 9.95
CA SER A 21 2.81 -2.48 10.40
C SER A 21 2.47 -1.88 11.78
N ASP A 22 3.42 -1.88 12.73
CA ASP A 22 3.23 -1.31 14.06
C ASP A 22 2.96 0.19 14.00
N ILE A 23 3.70 0.90 13.16
CA ILE A 23 3.51 2.34 12.97
C ILE A 23 2.19 2.62 12.25
N LEU A 24 1.83 1.82 11.24
CA LEU A 24 0.56 1.98 10.52
C LEU A 24 -0.63 1.80 11.47
N ASP A 25 -0.61 0.80 12.35
CA ASP A 25 -1.67 0.58 13.34
C ASP A 25 -1.81 1.78 14.30
N ARG A 26 -0.68 2.30 14.80
CA ARG A 26 -0.67 3.48 15.69
C ARG A 26 -1.19 4.74 14.97
N VAL A 27 -0.79 4.96 13.73
CA VAL A 27 -1.27 6.09 12.90
C VAL A 27 -2.76 5.96 12.61
N ARG A 28 -3.24 4.76 12.31
CA ARG A 28 -4.65 4.46 12.06
C ARG A 28 -5.54 4.81 13.26
N GLU A 29 -5.06 4.57 14.49
CA GLU A 29 -5.79 4.91 15.72
C GLU A 29 -5.98 6.42 15.94
N LEU A 30 -5.15 7.26 15.29
CA LEU A 30 -5.28 8.72 15.38
C LEU A 30 -6.38 9.27 14.45
N ILE A 31 -6.83 8.49 13.46
CA ILE A 31 -7.74 8.98 12.43
C ILE A 31 -9.12 9.23 13.02
N ARG A 32 -9.51 10.51 13.05
CA ARG A 32 -10.80 10.99 13.55
C ARG A 32 -11.16 12.32 12.91
N PRO A 33 -12.44 12.72 12.92
CA PRO A 33 -12.84 14.05 12.46
C PRO A 33 -12.09 15.16 13.21
N GLY A 34 -11.66 16.17 12.45
CA GLY A 34 -11.01 17.38 12.97
C GLY A 34 -9.48 17.34 13.02
N ILE A 35 -8.83 16.15 13.07
CA ILE A 35 -7.38 16.06 12.96
C ILE A 35 -6.95 16.49 11.54
N THR A 36 -5.82 17.18 11.41
CA THR A 36 -5.24 17.53 10.11
C THR A 36 -4.35 16.41 9.60
N THR A 37 -4.24 16.27 8.27
CA THR A 37 -3.31 15.29 7.69
C THR A 37 -1.84 15.61 8.03
N ARG A 38 -1.51 16.88 8.35
CA ARG A 38 -0.19 17.26 8.87
C ARG A 38 0.06 16.68 10.26
N GLU A 39 -0.90 16.82 11.19
CA GLU A 39 -0.76 16.25 12.55
C GLU A 39 -0.58 14.73 12.50
N VAL A 40 -1.21 14.06 11.53
CA VAL A 40 -1.04 12.61 11.31
C VAL A 40 0.38 12.29 10.80
N ASP A 41 0.91 13.07 9.85
CA ASP A 41 2.27 12.91 9.31
C ASP A 41 3.35 13.16 10.39
N GLU A 42 3.15 14.21 11.21
CA GLU A 42 4.04 14.55 12.33
C GLU A 42 4.06 13.43 13.38
N ALA A 43 2.89 12.91 13.75
CA ALA A 43 2.80 11.77 14.68
C ALA A 43 3.45 10.49 14.11
N ALA A 44 3.35 10.24 12.81
CA ALA A 44 4.04 9.14 12.16
C ALA A 44 5.57 9.29 12.28
N ALA A 45 6.11 10.50 12.14
CA ALA A 45 7.54 10.78 12.35
C ALA A 45 7.98 10.49 13.78
N ASP A 46 7.17 10.88 14.77
CA ASP A 46 7.44 10.59 16.19
C ASP A 46 7.46 9.08 16.44
N PHE A 47 6.49 8.32 15.90
CA PHE A 47 6.43 6.87 16.02
C PHE A 47 7.61 6.17 15.35
N MET A 48 8.07 6.67 14.20
CA MET A 48 9.28 6.18 13.53
C MET A 48 10.53 6.44 14.37
N SER A 49 10.62 7.62 14.99
CA SER A 49 11.73 7.99 15.90
C SER A 49 11.79 7.07 17.11
N GLU A 50 10.65 6.83 17.77
CA GLU A 50 10.54 5.91 18.93
C GLU A 50 10.93 4.48 18.56
N ALA A 51 10.56 4.03 17.35
CA ALA A 51 10.90 2.71 16.83
C ALA A 51 12.34 2.60 16.30
N HIS A 52 13.12 3.70 16.32
CA HIS A 52 14.48 3.80 15.76
C HIS A 52 14.56 3.40 14.27
N VAL A 53 13.52 3.73 13.50
CA VAL A 53 13.47 3.56 12.05
C VAL A 53 13.39 4.90 11.33
N LYS A 54 13.61 4.90 10.01
CA LYS A 54 13.50 6.11 9.18
C LYS A 54 12.38 5.96 8.18
N SER A 55 11.75 7.08 7.81
CA SER A 55 10.83 7.09 6.66
C SER A 55 11.57 6.68 5.38
N ALA A 56 10.93 5.83 4.58
CA ALA A 56 11.38 5.51 3.22
C ALA A 56 10.90 6.55 2.21
N PHE A 57 9.93 7.40 2.59
CA PHE A 57 9.31 8.40 1.72
C PHE A 57 9.91 9.80 1.88
N LEU A 58 10.20 10.24 3.10
CA LEU A 58 10.77 11.56 3.34
C LEU A 58 12.09 11.74 2.57
N GLY A 59 12.09 12.71 1.64
CA GLY A 59 13.25 12.95 0.79
C GLY A 59 13.37 12.01 -0.41
N TYR A 60 12.40 11.12 -0.66
CA TYR A 60 12.35 10.29 -1.86
C TYR A 60 12.33 11.15 -3.13
N ARG A 61 13.18 10.80 -4.11
CA ARG A 61 13.39 11.61 -5.31
C ARG A 61 12.83 10.94 -6.56
N LEU A 62 12.05 11.70 -7.31
CA LEU A 62 11.60 11.33 -8.65
C LEU A 62 11.96 12.48 -9.62
N GLY A 63 13.07 12.34 -10.31
CA GLY A 63 13.65 13.44 -11.09
C GLY A 63 14.04 14.63 -10.19
N HIS A 64 13.44 15.79 -10.43
CA HIS A 64 13.65 16.99 -9.63
C HIS A 64 12.73 17.12 -8.42
N ARG A 65 11.72 16.27 -8.32
CA ARG A 65 10.74 16.29 -7.23
C ARG A 65 11.28 15.54 -6.02
N VAL A 66 11.01 16.06 -4.83
CA VAL A 66 11.37 15.46 -3.54
C VAL A 66 10.10 15.32 -2.72
N PHE A 67 9.78 14.12 -2.24
CA PHE A 67 8.61 13.91 -1.41
C PHE A 67 8.82 14.54 -0.04
N PRO A 68 7.90 15.40 0.44
CA PRO A 68 8.15 16.19 1.64
C PRO A 68 7.59 15.57 2.93
N GLY A 69 6.76 14.51 2.84
CA GLY A 69 6.09 13.87 3.97
C GLY A 69 6.83 12.65 4.50
N ASN A 70 6.52 12.26 5.72
CA ASN A 70 7.02 11.03 6.33
C ASN A 70 6.24 9.80 5.85
N ILE A 71 4.96 9.98 5.58
CA ILE A 71 4.02 8.97 5.07
C ILE A 71 3.17 9.57 3.95
N CYS A 72 2.48 8.73 3.16
CA CYS A 72 1.45 9.21 2.25
C CYS A 72 0.09 9.20 2.94
N ILE A 73 -0.67 10.30 2.80
CA ILE A 73 -2.02 10.45 3.36
C ILE A 73 -2.95 10.97 2.28
N SER A 74 -3.77 10.10 1.72
CA SER A 74 -4.63 10.41 0.58
C SER A 74 -6.11 10.29 0.97
N LEU A 75 -6.92 11.32 0.71
CA LEU A 75 -8.33 11.36 1.11
C LEU A 75 -9.26 11.15 -0.08
N ASN A 76 -10.31 10.37 0.12
CA ASN A 76 -11.45 10.19 -0.80
C ASN A 76 -11.00 9.81 -2.23
N ASP A 77 -11.06 10.76 -3.16
CA ASP A 77 -10.69 10.63 -4.56
C ASP A 77 -9.17 10.77 -4.83
N GLU A 78 -8.37 11.08 -3.80
CA GLU A 78 -6.92 10.95 -3.89
C GLU A 78 -6.56 9.47 -3.86
N VAL A 79 -5.85 8.98 -4.86
CA VAL A 79 -5.49 7.56 -5.03
C VAL A 79 -4.31 7.23 -4.13
N VAL A 80 -3.15 7.88 -4.38
CA VAL A 80 -1.87 7.67 -3.67
C VAL A 80 -1.08 8.97 -3.58
N HIS A 81 0.00 8.94 -2.82
CA HIS A 81 1.02 10.00 -2.68
C HIS A 81 0.49 11.33 -2.17
N GLY A 82 -0.64 11.34 -1.44
CA GLY A 82 -1.13 12.53 -0.76
C GLY A 82 -0.16 13.04 0.29
N ILE A 83 -0.02 14.36 0.40
CA ILE A 83 0.93 15.03 1.29
C ILE A 83 0.20 15.55 2.53
N GLY A 84 0.80 15.36 3.71
CA GLY A 84 0.34 15.95 4.97
C GLY A 84 0.20 17.47 4.89
N SER A 85 -0.98 18.01 5.21
CA SER A 85 -1.33 19.42 5.04
C SER A 85 -2.24 19.92 6.16
N LYS A 86 -2.67 21.20 6.10
CA LYS A 86 -3.68 21.77 7.02
C LYS A 86 -5.10 21.24 6.77
N ARG A 87 -5.31 20.37 5.77
CA ARG A 87 -6.61 19.76 5.48
C ARG A 87 -7.05 18.93 6.68
N ARG A 88 -8.27 19.22 7.18
CA ARG A 88 -8.88 18.47 8.28
C ARG A 88 -9.65 17.28 7.73
N ILE A 89 -9.44 16.14 8.33
CA ILE A 89 -10.22 14.93 8.10
C ILE A 89 -11.64 15.18 8.63
N GLN A 90 -12.64 14.74 7.87
CA GLN A 90 -14.04 14.97 8.18
C GLN A 90 -14.78 13.65 8.40
N TYR A 91 -15.94 13.72 9.05
CA TYR A 91 -16.84 12.59 9.15
C TYR A 91 -17.36 12.20 7.75
N GLY A 92 -17.29 10.93 7.41
CA GLY A 92 -17.63 10.42 6.08
C GLY A 92 -16.46 10.31 5.11
N ASP A 93 -15.26 10.83 5.46
CA ASP A 93 -14.05 10.62 4.65
C ASP A 93 -13.57 9.17 4.69
N ILE A 94 -12.85 8.75 3.65
CA ILE A 94 -11.96 7.60 3.66
C ILE A 94 -10.52 8.08 3.53
N VAL A 95 -9.63 7.56 4.37
CA VAL A 95 -8.22 7.98 4.46
C VAL A 95 -7.31 6.81 4.13
N LYS A 96 -6.56 6.93 3.05
CA LYS A 96 -5.48 6.00 2.70
C LYS A 96 -4.24 6.43 3.45
N LEU A 97 -3.69 5.52 4.23
CA LEU A 97 -2.43 5.65 4.96
C LEU A 97 -1.45 4.67 4.35
N ASP A 98 -0.31 5.16 3.90
CA ASP A 98 0.72 4.35 3.28
C ASP A 98 2.07 4.69 3.93
N ILE A 99 2.74 3.66 4.45
CA ILE A 99 3.90 3.77 5.34
C ILE A 99 5.03 2.88 4.87
N GLY A 100 6.09 3.51 4.39
CA GLY A 100 7.38 2.88 4.14
C GLY A 100 8.39 3.24 5.23
N VAL A 101 9.05 2.24 5.82
CA VAL A 101 10.14 2.46 6.79
C VAL A 101 11.44 1.80 6.34
N ILE A 102 12.57 2.38 6.76
CA ILE A 102 13.90 1.81 6.60
C ILE A 102 14.43 1.40 7.96
N GLN A 103 14.68 0.10 8.15
CA GLN A 103 15.31 -0.47 9.33
C GLN A 103 16.51 -1.32 8.92
N ASP A 104 17.71 -1.00 9.44
CA ASP A 104 18.97 -1.69 9.12
C ASP A 104 19.27 -1.80 7.62
N GLY A 105 18.81 -0.81 6.84
CA GLY A 105 18.97 -0.76 5.39
C GLY A 105 18.03 -1.67 4.61
N TRP A 106 16.91 -2.09 5.21
CA TRP A 106 15.82 -2.83 4.58
C TRP A 106 14.51 -2.05 4.69
N VAL A 107 13.70 -2.13 3.65
CA VAL A 107 12.41 -1.42 3.57
C VAL A 107 11.28 -2.35 3.95
N GLY A 108 10.42 -1.89 4.86
CA GLY A 108 9.09 -2.46 5.10
C GLY A 108 8.05 -1.50 4.58
N ASP A 109 7.04 -2.02 3.87
CA ASP A 109 6.03 -1.26 3.15
C ASP A 109 4.64 -1.79 3.42
N ASN A 110 3.67 -0.90 3.72
CA ASN A 110 2.32 -1.31 4.09
C ASN A 110 1.32 -0.16 3.97
N ALA A 111 0.14 -0.41 3.42
CA ALA A 111 -0.92 0.58 3.32
C ALA A 111 -2.29 0.04 3.72
N THR A 112 -3.17 0.96 4.15
CA THR A 112 -4.57 0.67 4.45
C THR A 112 -5.48 1.85 4.16
N THR A 113 -6.77 1.60 3.95
CA THR A 113 -7.80 2.64 3.85
C THR A 113 -8.71 2.58 5.07
N VAL A 114 -8.85 3.70 5.78
CA VAL A 114 -9.63 3.84 7.01
C VAL A 114 -10.89 4.67 6.75
N PRO A 115 -12.10 4.15 7.03
CA PRO A 115 -13.32 4.96 7.02
C PRO A 115 -13.42 5.84 8.28
N VAL A 116 -13.91 7.06 8.14
CA VAL A 116 -14.05 8.02 9.25
C VAL A 116 -15.53 8.19 9.62
N GLY A 117 -15.99 7.42 10.58
CA GLY A 117 -17.41 7.35 10.94
C GLY A 117 -18.21 6.51 9.92
N ILE A 118 -19.43 6.96 9.59
CA ILE A 118 -20.30 6.29 8.63
C ILE A 118 -20.00 6.82 7.22
N ILE A 119 -19.72 5.92 6.30
CA ILE A 119 -19.54 6.18 4.87
C ILE A 119 -20.74 5.60 4.10
N ASP A 120 -20.94 6.03 2.85
CA ASP A 120 -21.99 5.48 2.00
C ASP A 120 -21.71 4.03 1.62
N GLU A 121 -22.78 3.29 1.27
CA GLU A 121 -22.73 1.85 0.98
C GLU A 121 -21.78 1.51 -0.18
N ARG A 122 -21.72 2.37 -1.21
CA ARG A 122 -20.87 2.14 -2.39
C ARG A 122 -19.40 2.30 -2.04
N THR A 123 -19.06 3.28 -1.20
CA THR A 123 -17.72 3.49 -0.67
C THR A 123 -17.32 2.36 0.28
N ASP A 124 -18.21 1.88 1.15
CA ASP A 124 -17.94 0.72 2.01
C ASP A 124 -17.71 -0.55 1.17
N GLN A 125 -18.49 -0.75 0.11
CA GLN A 125 -18.25 -1.84 -0.85
C GLN A 125 -16.88 -1.72 -1.52
N LEU A 126 -16.44 -0.51 -1.90
CA LEU A 126 -15.11 -0.27 -2.47
C LEU A 126 -14.00 -0.73 -1.54
N LEU A 127 -14.07 -0.37 -0.25
CA LEU A 127 -13.07 -0.78 0.73
C LEU A 127 -12.99 -2.31 0.83
N ARG A 128 -14.14 -2.97 1.02
CA ARG A 128 -14.19 -4.44 1.09
C ARG A 128 -13.68 -5.14 -0.16
N VAL A 129 -14.02 -4.64 -1.34
CA VAL A 129 -13.57 -5.20 -2.62
C VAL A 129 -12.07 -5.05 -2.79
N THR A 130 -11.51 -3.88 -2.41
CA THR A 130 -10.07 -3.63 -2.53
C THR A 130 -9.28 -4.52 -1.58
N GLU A 131 -9.72 -4.67 -0.33
CA GLU A 131 -9.10 -5.58 0.64
C GLU A 131 -9.22 -7.04 0.19
N ASN A 132 -10.38 -7.47 -0.30
CA ASN A 132 -10.57 -8.82 -0.87
C ASN A 132 -9.67 -9.06 -2.09
N ALA A 133 -9.51 -8.06 -2.97
CA ALA A 133 -8.60 -8.15 -4.12
C ALA A 133 -7.17 -8.40 -3.66
N LEU A 134 -6.71 -7.71 -2.60
CA LEU A 134 -5.40 -7.94 -2.00
C LEU A 134 -5.26 -9.37 -1.47
N VAL A 135 -6.23 -9.84 -0.67
CA VAL A 135 -6.21 -11.20 -0.11
C VAL A 135 -6.16 -12.27 -1.20
N ARG A 136 -6.97 -12.11 -2.26
CA ARG A 136 -6.98 -13.04 -3.40
C ARG A 136 -5.66 -13.03 -4.17
N ALA A 137 -5.11 -11.84 -4.42
CA ALA A 137 -3.83 -11.66 -5.09
C ALA A 137 -2.68 -12.30 -4.31
N ILE A 138 -2.66 -12.13 -2.98
CA ILE A 138 -1.71 -12.80 -2.09
C ILE A 138 -1.87 -14.31 -2.15
N GLY A 139 -3.09 -14.84 -2.14
CA GLY A 139 -3.36 -16.29 -2.17
C GLY A 139 -2.78 -17.03 -3.38
N VAL A 140 -2.44 -16.32 -4.46
CA VAL A 140 -1.79 -16.91 -5.65
C VAL A 140 -0.30 -16.54 -5.76
N ALA A 141 0.27 -15.84 -4.77
CA ALA A 141 1.64 -15.31 -4.80
C ALA A 141 2.67 -16.30 -4.22
N TYR A 142 2.83 -17.47 -4.82
CA TYR A 142 3.78 -18.51 -4.40
C TYR A 142 4.66 -19.01 -5.56
N GLU A 143 5.70 -19.77 -5.25
CA GLU A 143 6.67 -20.23 -6.23
C GLU A 143 6.01 -21.02 -7.38
N GLY A 144 6.45 -20.75 -8.60
CA GLY A 144 5.92 -21.37 -9.80
C GLY A 144 4.80 -20.56 -10.49
N ARG A 145 4.07 -19.75 -9.75
CA ARG A 145 3.13 -18.77 -10.31
C ARG A 145 3.87 -17.65 -11.02
N ARG A 146 3.10 -16.74 -11.62
CA ARG A 146 3.65 -15.58 -12.34
C ARG A 146 3.02 -14.28 -11.83
N VAL A 147 3.70 -13.16 -12.02
CA VAL A 147 3.18 -11.84 -11.67
C VAL A 147 1.79 -11.59 -12.27
N GLY A 148 1.55 -12.00 -13.53
CA GLY A 148 0.24 -11.87 -14.18
C GLY A 148 -0.89 -12.65 -13.49
N ASP A 149 -0.60 -13.66 -12.67
CA ASP A 149 -1.61 -14.36 -11.88
C ASP A 149 -2.09 -13.45 -10.73
N ILE A 150 -1.17 -12.75 -10.06
CA ILE A 150 -1.47 -11.73 -9.03
C ILE A 150 -2.32 -10.61 -9.64
N CYS A 151 -1.84 -10.03 -10.73
CA CYS A 151 -2.49 -8.93 -11.45
C CYS A 151 -3.93 -9.27 -11.86
N ALA A 152 -4.15 -10.48 -12.38
CA ALA A 152 -5.46 -10.91 -12.83
C ALA A 152 -6.46 -11.11 -11.67
N GLU A 153 -6.01 -11.53 -10.48
CA GLU A 153 -6.89 -11.63 -9.31
C GLU A 153 -7.39 -10.25 -8.87
N ILE A 154 -6.52 -9.23 -8.90
CA ILE A 154 -6.89 -7.84 -8.58
C ILE A 154 -7.94 -7.33 -9.57
N GLU A 155 -7.65 -7.41 -10.88
CA GLU A 155 -8.53 -6.90 -11.93
C GLU A 155 -9.88 -7.63 -11.96
N ASP A 156 -9.89 -8.94 -11.78
CA ASP A 156 -11.11 -9.75 -11.77
C ASP A 156 -12.01 -9.40 -10.59
N GLU A 157 -11.46 -9.17 -9.40
CA GLU A 157 -12.24 -8.81 -8.21
C GLU A 157 -12.88 -7.43 -8.37
N ALA A 158 -12.12 -6.43 -8.82
CA ALA A 158 -12.64 -5.09 -9.11
C ALA A 158 -13.76 -5.15 -10.15
N ARG A 159 -13.53 -5.84 -11.28
CA ARG A 159 -14.48 -5.94 -12.39
C ARG A 159 -15.78 -6.62 -11.99
N ARG A 160 -15.75 -7.70 -11.20
CA ARG A 160 -16.96 -8.38 -10.69
C ARG A 160 -17.86 -7.47 -9.90
N SER A 161 -17.27 -6.49 -9.22
CA SER A 161 -17.97 -5.51 -8.37
C SER A 161 -18.37 -4.24 -9.13
N GLY A 162 -18.05 -4.15 -10.44
CA GLY A 162 -18.32 -2.97 -11.27
C GLY A 162 -17.45 -1.78 -10.91
N PHE A 163 -16.20 -2.05 -10.48
CA PHE A 163 -15.17 -1.07 -10.17
C PHE A 163 -14.03 -1.14 -11.22
N SER A 164 -13.20 -0.11 -11.26
CA SER A 164 -12.04 0.00 -12.15
C SER A 164 -10.74 -0.07 -11.35
N VAL A 165 -9.71 -0.69 -11.92
CA VAL A 165 -8.36 -0.67 -11.36
C VAL A 165 -7.56 0.51 -11.88
N VAL A 166 -6.70 1.09 -11.05
CA VAL A 166 -5.71 2.09 -11.47
C VAL A 166 -4.65 1.43 -12.34
N ARG A 167 -4.25 2.08 -13.43
CA ARG A 167 -3.34 1.50 -14.43
C ARG A 167 -1.96 2.13 -14.44
N GLU A 168 -1.82 3.36 -13.98
CA GLU A 168 -0.59 4.16 -14.02
C GLU A 168 0.34 3.90 -12.82
N PHE A 169 -0.21 3.34 -11.74
CA PHE A 169 0.53 2.98 -10.53
C PHE A 169 0.44 1.49 -10.29
N VAL A 170 1.52 0.92 -9.74
CA VAL A 170 1.72 -0.52 -9.72
C VAL A 170 2.44 -0.94 -8.45
N GLY A 171 2.15 -2.12 -7.95
CA GLY A 171 2.95 -2.78 -6.94
C GLY A 171 4.34 -3.14 -7.45
N HIS A 172 5.24 -3.54 -6.56
CA HIS A 172 6.65 -3.70 -6.89
C HIS A 172 7.35 -4.73 -6.01
N GLY A 173 8.56 -5.12 -6.42
CA GLY A 173 9.50 -5.75 -5.49
C GLY A 173 9.95 -4.74 -4.45
N VAL A 174 10.23 -5.19 -3.23
CA VAL A 174 10.74 -4.37 -2.14
C VAL A 174 11.87 -5.06 -1.41
N GLY A 175 12.82 -4.31 -0.87
CA GLY A 175 13.97 -4.91 -0.19
C GLY A 175 14.98 -3.88 0.31
N ARG A 176 16.16 -3.83 -0.31
CA ARG A 176 17.16 -2.79 -0.06
C ARG A 176 16.75 -1.43 -0.60
N LYS A 177 15.87 -1.44 -1.60
CA LYS A 177 15.28 -0.25 -2.18
C LYS A 177 13.77 -0.31 -1.98
N MET A 178 13.16 0.87 -1.92
CA MET A 178 11.71 1.02 -1.90
C MET A 178 11.07 0.32 -3.12
N HIS A 179 11.54 0.63 -4.31
CA HIS A 179 11.07 0.03 -5.54
C HIS A 179 12.17 -0.86 -6.15
N GLU A 180 11.92 -2.15 -6.17
CA GLU A 180 12.70 -3.19 -6.84
C GLU A 180 11.85 -3.84 -7.94
N GLU A 181 12.50 -4.59 -8.86
CA GLU A 181 11.78 -5.49 -9.76
C GLU A 181 11.14 -6.67 -8.99
N PRO A 182 10.00 -7.22 -9.45
CA PRO A 182 9.26 -6.83 -10.65
C PRO A 182 8.22 -5.74 -10.37
N GLN A 183 7.71 -5.09 -11.42
CA GLN A 183 6.46 -4.35 -11.35
C GLN A 183 5.27 -5.32 -11.27
N ILE A 184 4.24 -4.93 -10.50
CA ILE A 184 3.02 -5.72 -10.26
C ILE A 184 1.78 -4.85 -10.57
N PRO A 185 1.39 -4.71 -11.84
CA PRO A 185 0.21 -3.94 -12.21
C PRO A 185 -1.08 -4.46 -11.57
N ASN A 186 -2.04 -3.58 -11.36
CA ASN A 186 -3.38 -3.92 -10.88
C ASN A 186 -4.23 -4.68 -11.92
N TYR A 187 -3.70 -4.92 -13.11
CA TYR A 187 -4.35 -5.60 -14.23
C TYR A 187 -3.36 -6.51 -14.95
N GLY A 188 -3.87 -7.58 -15.56
CA GLY A 188 -2.99 -8.45 -16.31
C GLY A 188 -3.63 -9.77 -16.74
N LYS A 189 -2.84 -10.56 -17.46
CA LYS A 189 -3.25 -11.87 -17.97
C LYS A 189 -2.62 -12.99 -17.15
N ARG A 190 -3.44 -13.96 -16.70
CA ARG A 190 -2.94 -15.17 -16.01
C ARG A 190 -1.88 -15.88 -16.83
N GLY A 191 -0.85 -16.36 -16.16
CA GLY A 191 0.28 -17.05 -16.77
C GLY A 191 1.27 -16.14 -17.50
N SER A 192 1.13 -14.81 -17.42
CA SER A 192 2.06 -13.84 -18.04
C SER A 192 3.05 -13.25 -17.02
N GLY A 193 4.05 -12.54 -17.52
CA GLY A 193 5.03 -11.84 -16.72
C GLY A 193 6.09 -12.73 -16.08
N PRO A 194 6.94 -12.17 -15.22
CA PRO A 194 8.00 -12.90 -14.52
C PRO A 194 7.47 -14.05 -13.67
N LYS A 195 8.24 -15.14 -13.62
CA LYS A 195 7.94 -16.30 -12.76
C LYS A 195 8.32 -15.97 -11.32
N LEU A 196 7.42 -16.24 -10.38
CA LEU A 196 7.67 -16.08 -8.94
C LEU A 196 8.63 -17.18 -8.46
N LYS A 197 9.55 -16.80 -7.59
CA LYS A 197 10.54 -17.68 -6.97
C LYS A 197 10.58 -17.44 -5.47
N ALA A 198 10.76 -18.50 -4.69
CA ALA A 198 10.95 -18.40 -3.25
C ALA A 198 12.12 -17.44 -2.91
N GLY A 199 11.91 -16.59 -1.91
CA GLY A 199 12.84 -15.52 -1.51
C GLY A 199 12.61 -14.17 -2.18
N MET A 200 11.67 -14.03 -3.12
CA MET A 200 11.20 -12.71 -3.56
C MET A 200 10.34 -12.06 -2.47
N THR A 201 10.46 -10.74 -2.29
CA THR A 201 9.60 -9.94 -1.44
C THR A 201 8.90 -8.87 -2.29
N LEU A 202 7.59 -8.81 -2.21
CA LEU A 202 6.72 -8.05 -3.11
C LEU A 202 5.76 -7.17 -2.32
N ALA A 203 5.65 -5.91 -2.66
CA ALA A 203 4.57 -5.02 -2.29
C ALA A 203 3.40 -5.28 -3.24
N ILE A 204 2.33 -5.91 -2.74
CA ILE A 204 1.10 -6.16 -3.49
C ILE A 204 0.08 -5.14 -2.99
N GLU A 205 -0.34 -4.23 -3.88
CA GLU A 205 -1.03 -3.00 -3.51
C GLU A 205 -2.16 -2.64 -4.49
N PRO A 206 -3.29 -3.34 -4.44
CA PRO A 206 -4.43 -2.97 -5.27
C PRO A 206 -4.89 -1.54 -5.01
N MET A 207 -5.02 -0.77 -6.09
CA MET A 207 -5.63 0.55 -6.13
C MET A 207 -6.87 0.46 -7.02
N ILE A 208 -8.05 0.64 -6.41
CA ILE A 208 -9.35 0.44 -7.06
C ILE A 208 -10.19 1.72 -6.95
N ASN A 209 -10.83 2.12 -8.05
CA ASN A 209 -11.68 3.29 -8.16
C ASN A 209 -13.15 2.88 -8.29
N ILE A 210 -14.07 3.63 -7.68
CA ILE A 210 -15.52 3.43 -7.90
C ILE A 210 -15.90 3.70 -9.36
N GLY A 211 -15.29 4.71 -9.97
CA GLY A 211 -15.57 5.18 -11.32
C GLY A 211 -14.54 4.72 -12.35
N ALA A 212 -14.06 5.66 -13.13
CA ALA A 212 -13.11 5.44 -14.22
C ALA A 212 -11.70 5.06 -13.72
N SER A 213 -10.92 4.41 -14.58
CA SER A 213 -9.54 4.00 -14.28
C SER A 213 -8.54 5.16 -14.29
N GLU A 214 -8.86 6.21 -15.04
CA GLU A 214 -7.98 7.34 -15.34
C GLU A 214 -7.70 8.16 -14.07
N VAL A 215 -6.45 8.58 -13.95
CA VAL A 215 -5.97 9.39 -12.84
C VAL A 215 -5.26 10.65 -13.33
N ARG A 216 -5.08 11.63 -12.46
CA ARG A 216 -4.36 12.87 -12.73
C ARG A 216 -3.45 13.24 -11.57
N LEU A 217 -2.26 13.72 -11.91
CA LEU A 217 -1.30 14.29 -10.96
C LEU A 217 -1.72 15.72 -10.62
N LEU A 218 -1.70 16.07 -9.33
CA LEU A 218 -1.99 17.43 -8.88
C LEU A 218 -0.77 18.37 -9.05
N ALA A 219 -1.00 19.67 -8.87
CA ALA A 219 0.02 20.70 -9.01
C ALA A 219 1.17 20.62 -7.99
N ASP A 220 0.96 19.92 -6.85
CA ASP A 220 2.01 19.63 -5.88
C ASP A 220 3.09 18.66 -6.42
N GLY A 221 2.82 18.05 -7.55
CA GLY A 221 3.71 17.12 -8.24
C GLY A 221 3.76 15.72 -7.66
N TRP A 222 2.92 15.39 -6.65
CA TRP A 222 2.90 14.10 -5.99
C TRP A 222 1.52 13.48 -5.87
N THR A 223 0.55 14.23 -5.33
CA THR A 223 -0.81 13.71 -5.10
C THR A 223 -1.48 13.29 -6.40
N VAL A 224 -1.92 12.05 -6.46
CA VAL A 224 -2.65 11.47 -7.58
C VAL A 224 -4.13 11.38 -7.23
N ARG A 225 -5.01 11.90 -8.10
CA ARG A 225 -6.48 11.83 -7.94
C ARG A 225 -7.12 11.08 -9.09
N THR A 226 -8.29 10.50 -8.84
CA THR A 226 -9.16 10.01 -9.91
C THR A 226 -9.56 11.16 -10.84
N ALA A 227 -9.64 10.90 -12.14
CA ALA A 227 -9.98 11.94 -13.11
C ALA A 227 -11.43 12.43 -12.99
N ASP A 228 -12.32 11.53 -12.58
CA ASP A 228 -13.76 11.77 -12.41
C ASP A 228 -14.17 12.28 -11.02
N GLY A 229 -13.23 12.31 -10.06
CA GLY A 229 -13.48 12.74 -8.69
C GLY A 229 -14.21 11.71 -7.81
N MET A 230 -14.41 10.50 -8.30
CA MET A 230 -15.00 9.42 -7.52
C MET A 230 -13.99 8.79 -6.55
N PRO A 231 -14.45 8.24 -5.40
CA PRO A 231 -13.56 7.63 -4.40
C PRO A 231 -12.66 6.52 -4.96
N SER A 232 -11.44 6.45 -4.38
CA SER A 232 -10.46 5.38 -4.60
C SER A 232 -10.04 4.76 -3.27
N ALA A 233 -9.76 3.45 -3.26
CA ALA A 233 -9.19 2.75 -2.11
C ALA A 233 -7.85 2.12 -2.47
N HIS A 234 -6.98 2.02 -1.47
CA HIS A 234 -5.66 1.42 -1.54
C HIS A 234 -5.43 0.58 -0.29
N PHE A 235 -5.04 -0.67 -0.47
CA PHE A 235 -4.59 -1.59 0.57
C PHE A 235 -3.32 -2.27 0.10
N GLU A 236 -2.42 -2.58 1.01
CA GLU A 236 -1.14 -3.16 0.66
C GLU A 236 -0.60 -4.07 1.74
N HIS A 237 0.10 -5.10 1.31
CA HIS A 237 1.01 -5.89 2.14
C HIS A 237 2.32 -6.18 1.43
N THR A 238 3.42 -6.15 2.21
CA THR A 238 4.67 -6.79 1.80
C THR A 238 4.59 -8.30 2.03
N VAL A 239 4.81 -9.08 0.97
CA VAL A 239 4.64 -10.53 0.93
C VAL A 239 5.96 -11.20 0.54
N LEU A 240 6.37 -12.22 1.29
CA LEU A 240 7.45 -13.13 0.93
C LEU A 240 6.90 -14.29 0.10
N ILE A 241 7.47 -14.48 -1.08
CA ILE A 241 7.19 -15.67 -1.89
C ILE A 241 7.89 -16.87 -1.28
N THR A 242 7.13 -17.89 -0.95
CA THR A 242 7.61 -19.19 -0.48
C THR A 242 7.29 -20.30 -1.48
N ARG A 243 7.62 -21.54 -1.17
CA ARG A 243 7.36 -22.68 -2.07
C ARG A 243 5.87 -23.00 -2.19
N ASP A 244 5.15 -22.96 -1.07
CA ASP A 244 3.77 -23.43 -0.98
C ASP A 244 2.81 -22.26 -0.76
N GLU A 245 2.84 -21.64 0.43
CA GLU A 245 1.96 -20.54 0.80
C GLU A 245 2.75 -19.24 0.99
N PRO A 246 2.27 -18.09 0.51
CA PRO A 246 2.94 -16.81 0.73
C PRO A 246 2.94 -16.44 2.21
N GLU A 247 4.02 -15.80 2.68
CA GLU A 247 4.09 -15.23 4.02
C GLU A 247 3.85 -13.72 3.94
N ILE A 248 2.81 -13.22 4.63
CA ILE A 248 2.55 -11.78 4.75
C ILE A 248 3.45 -11.22 5.84
N LEU A 249 4.49 -10.47 5.46
CA LEU A 249 5.48 -9.93 6.40
C LEU A 249 4.94 -8.77 7.24
N THR A 250 3.95 -8.05 6.73
CA THR A 250 3.27 -6.92 7.39
C THR A 250 1.97 -7.34 8.10
N TRP A 251 1.72 -8.65 8.21
CA TRP A 251 0.57 -9.16 8.95
C TRP A 251 0.87 -9.28 10.45
N ARG A 252 -0.03 -8.75 11.28
CA ARG A 252 -0.11 -9.12 12.69
C ARG A 252 -1.27 -10.07 12.91
N ALA A 253 -1.02 -11.20 13.53
CA ALA A 253 -2.10 -11.92 14.21
C ALA A 253 -2.72 -10.94 15.21
N LYS A 254 -4.00 -10.58 15.03
CA LYS A 254 -4.73 -9.77 16.01
C LYS A 254 -4.52 -10.45 17.36
N THR A 255 -3.82 -9.78 18.27
CA THR A 255 -3.75 -10.21 19.66
C THR A 255 -5.20 -10.30 20.11
N GLN A 256 -5.70 -11.52 20.36
CA GLN A 256 -7.03 -11.69 20.94
C GLN A 256 -7.02 -10.92 22.25
N LEU A 257 -7.67 -9.76 22.25
CA LEU A 257 -8.02 -9.09 23.50
C LEU A 257 -8.89 -10.08 24.26
N LYS A 258 -8.32 -10.64 25.32
CA LYS A 258 -9.02 -11.45 26.31
C LYS A 258 -9.95 -10.57 27.13
#